data_06464369705c9f13b2ed68dadc842cd8
#
_entry.id   06464369705c9f13b2ed68dadc842cd8
#
_cell.length_a   1.000
_cell.length_b   1.000
_cell.length_c   1.000
_cell.angle_alpha   90.00
_cell.angle_beta   90.00
_cell.angle_gamma   90.00
#
_symmetry.space_group_name_H-M   'P 1'
#
loop_
_entity.id
_entity.type
_entity.pdbx_description
1 polymer ?
#
loop_
_entity_poly.entity_id
_entity_poly.type
_entity_poly.pdbx_seq_one_letter_code
_entity_poly.pdbx_strand_id
1 'polypeptide(L)'
;KYGFFMANEDDSLFSEGRDYFAFRYKANLSKNSGKVGYLTTSVNRPSIDRKAMANVIDFDFKPSFASRLYGWAGEIDIKEKGVQKKGYGFKTNYTVRVTPELFVLYFLNYSDENFDINDMGYVKQFDNLSVGTYLQYLKPNKNLDSSISQTEFSFRLLHQQSVDGNYGNGIGMYFDYKFQYRDSSSLGFKCYCNFIRGKDYEETRKYQDAPFIEELSGAKLMVEYSSPRTRKIQSIYKASYGSFGYQTQEQNLDLRNESHSFGYSNVFKPSGLFQLNIDWFEYQKKSNWSIWRKENLFGYYDKEQISSSLSIDYFIGSNQE
;
A
#
# COMPACT_ATOMS: atom_id res chain seq x y z
N LYS A 1 -17.25 -3.79 -24.27
CA LYS A 1 -18.15 -3.56 -23.13
C LYS A 1 -18.08 -2.09 -22.77
N TYR A 2 -19.21 -1.51 -22.40
CA TYR A 2 -19.31 -0.11 -21.95
C TYR A 2 -20.21 -0.03 -20.72
N GLY A 3 -20.07 1.04 -19.95
CA GLY A 3 -20.91 1.40 -18.83
C GLY A 3 -20.87 2.91 -18.61
N PHE A 4 -21.92 3.43 -18.02
CA PHE A 4 -21.97 4.81 -17.57
C PHE A 4 -22.63 4.89 -16.21
N PHE A 5 -22.29 5.91 -15.47
CA PHE A 5 -22.82 6.22 -14.15
C PHE A 5 -23.06 7.73 -14.06
N MET A 6 -24.18 8.10 -13.48
CA MET A 6 -24.53 9.48 -13.17
C MET A 6 -25.14 9.50 -11.76
N ALA A 7 -24.74 10.45 -10.95
CA ALA A 7 -25.33 10.70 -9.64
C ALA A 7 -25.35 12.20 -9.39
N ASN A 8 -26.36 12.61 -8.63
CA ASN A 8 -26.51 13.97 -8.16
C ASN A 8 -26.76 13.90 -6.64
N GLU A 9 -26.07 14.70 -5.87
CA GLU A 9 -26.34 14.90 -4.44
C GLU A 9 -27.33 16.04 -4.30
N ASP A 10 -28.36 15.89 -3.49
CA ASP A 10 -29.30 16.93 -3.17
C ASP A 10 -28.64 18.10 -2.43
N ASP A 11 -29.13 19.29 -2.66
CA ASP A 11 -28.72 20.47 -1.91
C ASP A 11 -29.10 20.32 -0.44
N SER A 12 -28.18 20.74 0.43
CA SER A 12 -28.44 20.84 1.86
C SER A 12 -28.61 22.26 2.30
N LEU A 13 -29.07 22.51 3.53
CA LEU A 13 -29.19 23.84 4.11
C LEU A 13 -27.88 24.65 4.14
N PHE A 14 -26.74 23.97 4.00
CA PHE A 14 -25.40 24.56 4.17
C PHE A 14 -24.46 24.35 2.98
N SER A 15 -24.83 23.54 1.97
CA SER A 15 -24.00 23.31 0.78
C SER A 15 -24.86 22.89 -0.42
N GLU A 16 -24.49 23.40 -1.59
CA GLU A 16 -24.98 22.87 -2.86
C GLU A 16 -24.46 21.43 -3.08
N GLY A 17 -25.32 20.61 -3.66
CA GLY A 17 -25.02 19.23 -3.99
C GLY A 17 -23.90 19.08 -5.03
N ARG A 18 -23.50 17.85 -5.29
CA ARG A 18 -22.45 17.53 -6.25
C ARG A 18 -23.02 16.72 -7.39
N ASP A 19 -22.51 16.98 -8.60
CA ASP A 19 -22.82 16.19 -9.76
C ASP A 19 -21.67 15.28 -10.11
N TYR A 20 -21.98 14.03 -10.41
CA TYR A 20 -21.01 13.02 -10.79
C TYR A 20 -21.39 12.41 -12.13
N PHE A 21 -20.41 12.26 -12.99
CA PHE A 21 -20.52 11.52 -14.23
C PHE A 21 -19.31 10.60 -14.41
N ALA A 22 -19.54 9.37 -14.89
CA ALA A 22 -18.50 8.47 -15.31
C ALA A 22 -18.95 7.67 -16.54
N PHE A 23 -18.06 7.58 -17.51
CA PHE A 23 -18.21 6.71 -18.69
C PHE A 23 -17.00 5.81 -18.81
N ARG A 24 -17.25 4.51 -19.03
CA ARG A 24 -16.21 3.51 -19.24
C ARG A 24 -16.45 2.72 -20.50
N TYR A 25 -15.41 2.58 -21.30
CA TYR A 25 -15.36 1.69 -22.47
C TYR A 25 -14.20 0.71 -22.30
N LYS A 26 -14.40 -0.56 -22.69
CA LYS A 26 -13.36 -1.59 -22.67
C LYS A 26 -13.46 -2.46 -23.91
N ALA A 27 -12.34 -2.62 -24.63
CA ALA A 27 -12.19 -3.46 -25.79
C ALA A 27 -11.18 -4.59 -25.56
N ASN A 28 -11.45 -5.75 -26.12
CA ASN A 28 -10.46 -6.82 -26.26
C ASN A 28 -9.79 -6.64 -27.63
N LEU A 29 -8.46 -6.68 -27.68
CA LEU A 29 -7.71 -6.48 -28.92
C LEU A 29 -7.63 -7.75 -29.79
N SER A 30 -7.57 -8.92 -29.17
CA SER A 30 -7.72 -10.23 -29.80
C SER A 30 -8.00 -11.30 -28.76
N LYS A 31 -8.25 -12.54 -29.18
CA LYS A 31 -8.72 -13.62 -28.30
C LYS A 31 -7.87 -13.83 -27.03
N ASN A 32 -6.58 -13.46 -27.00
CA ASN A 32 -5.73 -13.64 -25.81
C ASN A 32 -4.63 -12.58 -25.62
N SER A 33 -4.51 -11.57 -26.50
CA SER A 33 -3.34 -10.69 -26.53
C SER A 33 -3.45 -9.44 -25.65
N GLY A 34 -4.67 -9.00 -25.30
CA GLY A 34 -4.78 -7.84 -24.44
C GLY A 34 -6.14 -7.15 -24.45
N LYS A 35 -6.22 -6.17 -23.59
CA LYS A 35 -7.39 -5.30 -23.39
C LYS A 35 -6.93 -3.86 -23.32
N VAL A 36 -7.74 -2.97 -23.85
CA VAL A 36 -7.59 -1.51 -23.68
C VAL A 36 -8.90 -0.98 -23.18
N GLY A 37 -8.83 -0.05 -22.24
CA GLY A 37 -9.97 0.65 -21.68
C GLY A 37 -9.81 2.15 -21.77
N TYR A 38 -10.92 2.85 -21.77
CA TYR A 38 -11.00 4.29 -21.61
C TYR A 38 -12.01 4.61 -20.51
N LEU A 39 -11.64 5.48 -19.60
CA LEU A 39 -12.49 5.98 -18.53
C LEU A 39 -12.45 7.49 -18.58
N THR A 40 -13.61 8.12 -18.60
CA THR A 40 -13.73 9.55 -18.30
C THR A 40 -14.65 9.74 -17.12
N THR A 41 -14.28 10.66 -16.25
CA THR A 41 -15.08 11.05 -15.08
C THR A 41 -15.17 12.55 -15.01
N SER A 42 -16.29 13.06 -14.51
CA SER A 42 -16.48 14.47 -14.25
C SER A 42 -17.18 14.66 -12.91
N VAL A 43 -16.70 15.60 -12.12
CA VAL A 43 -17.31 16.01 -10.86
C VAL A 43 -17.47 17.53 -10.87
N ASN A 44 -18.66 17.98 -10.54
CA ASN A 44 -18.96 19.39 -10.32
C ASN A 44 -19.30 19.60 -8.84
N ARG A 45 -18.60 20.51 -8.18
CA ARG A 45 -18.78 20.87 -6.76
C ARG A 45 -19.04 22.37 -6.63
N PRO A 46 -20.29 22.82 -6.85
CA PRO A 46 -20.64 24.24 -6.89
C PRO A 46 -20.28 24.96 -5.59
N SER A 47 -20.47 24.31 -4.43
CA SER A 47 -20.18 24.87 -3.10
C SER A 47 -18.76 25.42 -2.92
N ILE A 48 -17.79 24.96 -3.71
CA ILE A 48 -16.39 25.42 -3.67
C ILE A 48 -15.90 25.94 -5.02
N ASP A 49 -16.81 26.15 -5.99
CA ASP A 49 -16.51 26.55 -7.38
C ASP A 49 -15.43 25.66 -8.01
N ARG A 50 -15.62 24.32 -7.92
CA ARG A 50 -14.66 23.34 -8.42
C ARG A 50 -15.31 22.38 -9.41
N LYS A 51 -14.71 22.25 -10.58
CA LYS A 51 -15.01 21.23 -11.59
C LYS A 51 -13.75 20.43 -11.87
N ALA A 52 -13.85 19.12 -11.84
CA ALA A 52 -12.76 18.23 -12.18
C ALA A 52 -13.19 17.22 -13.25
N MET A 53 -12.35 17.01 -14.26
CA MET A 53 -12.55 16.02 -15.30
C MET A 53 -11.27 15.19 -15.43
N ALA A 54 -11.41 13.88 -15.35
CA ALA A 54 -10.29 12.97 -15.57
C ALA A 54 -10.56 12.09 -16.81
N ASN A 55 -9.51 11.89 -17.61
CA ASN A 55 -9.50 10.99 -18.76
C ASN A 55 -8.36 10.00 -18.58
N VAL A 56 -8.68 8.71 -18.60
CA VAL A 56 -7.73 7.63 -18.33
C VAL A 56 -7.83 6.56 -19.42
N ILE A 57 -6.71 6.15 -19.94
CA ILE A 57 -6.57 4.96 -20.77
C ILE A 57 -5.91 3.87 -19.93
N ASP A 58 -6.52 2.71 -19.83
CA ASP A 58 -5.93 1.53 -19.19
C ASP A 58 -5.65 0.43 -20.20
N PHE A 59 -4.63 -0.37 -19.91
CA PHE A 59 -4.21 -1.45 -20.76
C PHE A 59 -3.80 -2.68 -19.97
N ASP A 60 -3.96 -3.86 -20.57
CA ASP A 60 -3.60 -5.15 -20.00
C ASP A 60 -3.22 -6.10 -21.15
N PHE A 61 -1.93 -6.22 -21.40
CA PHE A 61 -1.36 -7.03 -22.45
C PHE A 61 -0.71 -8.28 -21.89
N LYS A 62 -0.82 -9.37 -22.61
CA LYS A 62 -0.14 -10.63 -22.33
C LYS A 62 0.79 -10.95 -23.50
N PRO A 63 2.03 -10.40 -23.52
CA PRO A 63 2.99 -10.66 -24.59
C PRO A 63 3.33 -12.14 -24.74
N SER A 64 3.26 -12.90 -23.62
CA SER A 64 3.39 -14.34 -23.60
C SER A 64 2.50 -14.93 -22.50
N PHE A 65 2.42 -16.27 -22.41
CA PHE A 65 1.73 -16.95 -21.32
C PHE A 65 2.43 -16.71 -19.96
N ALA A 66 3.72 -16.38 -19.98
CA ALA A 66 4.53 -16.15 -18.78
C ALA A 66 4.69 -14.66 -18.43
N SER A 67 4.20 -13.74 -19.26
CA SER A 67 4.40 -12.30 -19.03
C SER A 67 3.12 -11.50 -19.22
N ARG A 68 3.02 -10.40 -18.48
CA ARG A 68 1.90 -9.47 -18.54
C ARG A 68 2.38 -8.04 -18.32
N LEU A 69 1.95 -7.13 -19.18
CA LEU A 69 2.15 -5.69 -19.07
C LEU A 69 0.80 -5.02 -18.87
N TYR A 70 0.62 -4.32 -17.75
CA TYR A 70 -0.66 -3.67 -17.46
C TYR A 70 -0.44 -2.35 -16.72
N GLY A 71 -1.39 -1.46 -16.91
CA GLY A 71 -1.31 -0.14 -16.30
C GLY A 71 -2.37 0.80 -16.82
N TRP A 72 -2.12 2.08 -16.57
CA TRP A 72 -2.95 3.17 -17.05
C TRP A 72 -2.10 4.43 -17.25
N ALA A 73 -2.59 5.33 -18.10
CA ALA A 73 -2.11 6.70 -18.24
C ALA A 73 -3.31 7.63 -18.33
N GLY A 74 -3.23 8.79 -17.73
CA GLY A 74 -4.35 9.73 -17.71
C GLY A 74 -3.95 11.15 -17.44
N GLU A 75 -4.91 12.02 -17.74
CA GLU A 75 -4.87 13.45 -17.42
C GLU A 75 -6.05 13.82 -16.55
N ILE A 76 -5.88 14.87 -15.78
CA ILE A 76 -6.95 15.53 -15.06
C ILE A 76 -6.93 17.02 -15.39
N ASP A 77 -8.12 17.59 -15.57
CA ASP A 77 -8.34 19.02 -15.76
C ASP A 77 -9.23 19.52 -14.63
N ILE A 78 -8.70 20.41 -13.80
CA ILE A 78 -9.37 20.96 -12.64
C ILE A 78 -9.52 22.46 -12.84
N LYS A 79 -10.76 22.95 -12.74
CA LYS A 79 -11.05 24.36 -12.64
C LYS A 79 -11.61 24.66 -11.26
N GLU A 80 -10.91 25.48 -10.51
CA GLU A 80 -11.30 25.87 -9.16
C GLU A 80 -11.12 27.37 -8.97
N LYS A 81 -12.19 28.06 -8.55
CA LYS A 81 -12.19 29.53 -8.33
C LYS A 81 -11.61 30.31 -9.52
N GLY A 82 -11.97 29.89 -10.72
CA GLY A 82 -11.51 30.53 -11.96
C GLY A 82 -10.09 30.13 -12.42
N VAL A 83 -9.30 29.38 -11.63
CA VAL A 83 -7.98 28.89 -11.98
C VAL A 83 -8.11 27.50 -12.59
N GLN A 84 -7.47 27.29 -13.75
CA GLN A 84 -7.41 25.97 -14.40
C GLN A 84 -6.03 25.35 -14.19
N LYS A 85 -6.02 24.07 -13.79
CA LYS A 85 -4.82 23.25 -13.61
C LYS A 85 -4.98 21.94 -14.37
N LYS A 86 -3.91 21.48 -15.01
CA LYS A 86 -3.85 20.17 -15.64
C LYS A 86 -2.79 19.33 -14.95
N GLY A 87 -3.12 18.08 -14.68
CA GLY A 87 -2.22 17.11 -14.09
C GLY A 87 -2.16 15.83 -14.91
N TYR A 88 -1.04 15.12 -14.85
CA TYR A 88 -0.79 13.89 -15.58
C TYR A 88 -0.32 12.82 -14.62
N GLY A 89 -0.80 11.60 -14.88
CA GLY A 89 -0.36 10.45 -14.11
C GLY A 89 -0.28 9.19 -14.98
N PHE A 90 0.60 8.29 -14.63
CA PHE A 90 0.61 6.97 -15.20
C PHE A 90 1.14 5.92 -14.22
N LYS A 91 0.72 4.70 -14.44
CA LYS A 91 1.20 3.51 -13.74
C LYS A 91 1.39 2.39 -14.73
N THR A 92 2.54 1.73 -14.66
CA THR A 92 2.79 0.54 -15.45
C THR A 92 3.43 -0.54 -14.60
N ASN A 93 3.03 -1.78 -14.85
CA ASN A 93 3.58 -2.96 -14.22
C ASN A 93 3.89 -3.98 -15.31
N TYR A 94 5.08 -4.54 -15.26
CA TYR A 94 5.49 -5.65 -16.09
C TYR A 94 5.81 -6.85 -15.19
N THR A 95 5.06 -7.93 -15.36
CA THR A 95 5.26 -9.17 -14.63
C THR A 95 5.79 -10.24 -15.57
N VAL A 96 6.74 -11.01 -15.08
CA VAL A 96 7.25 -12.17 -15.81
C VAL A 96 7.51 -13.33 -14.86
N ARG A 97 7.05 -14.51 -15.25
CA ARG A 97 7.42 -15.78 -14.62
C ARG A 97 8.59 -16.38 -15.38
N VAL A 98 9.79 -16.19 -14.85
CA VAL A 98 11.06 -16.62 -15.50
C VAL A 98 11.18 -18.14 -15.46
N THR A 99 10.82 -18.73 -14.32
CA THR A 99 10.66 -20.19 -14.13
C THR A 99 9.36 -20.45 -13.37
N PRO A 100 8.90 -21.69 -13.21
CA PRO A 100 7.76 -22.01 -12.33
C PRO A 100 7.90 -21.47 -10.92
N GLU A 101 9.13 -21.39 -10.42
CA GLU A 101 9.46 -20.94 -9.06
C GLU A 101 9.76 -19.44 -8.97
N LEU A 102 10.20 -18.79 -10.08
CA LEU A 102 10.69 -17.42 -10.07
C LEU A 102 9.73 -16.47 -10.78
N PHE A 103 9.17 -15.55 -10.01
CA PHE A 103 8.34 -14.45 -10.47
C PHE A 103 9.06 -13.12 -10.26
N VAL A 104 8.97 -12.24 -11.26
CA VAL A 104 9.52 -10.88 -11.19
C VAL A 104 8.43 -9.88 -11.63
N LEU A 105 8.33 -8.78 -10.89
CA LEU A 105 7.50 -7.62 -11.21
C LEU A 105 8.39 -6.39 -11.26
N TYR A 106 8.31 -5.65 -12.35
CA TYR A 106 8.81 -4.27 -12.46
C TYR A 106 7.62 -3.33 -12.42
N PHE A 107 7.78 -2.21 -11.75
CA PHE A 107 6.71 -1.20 -11.70
C PHE A 107 7.29 0.21 -11.80
N LEU A 108 6.51 1.09 -12.39
CA LEU A 108 6.77 2.51 -12.51
C LEU A 108 5.45 3.24 -12.31
N ASN A 109 5.43 4.19 -11.36
CA ASN A 109 4.30 5.06 -11.10
C ASN A 109 4.78 6.50 -11.19
N TYR A 110 4.00 7.33 -11.80
CA TYR A 110 4.23 8.76 -11.95
C TYR A 110 2.92 9.50 -11.72
N SER A 111 2.98 10.59 -10.98
CA SER A 111 1.92 11.59 -10.90
C SER A 111 2.57 12.94 -10.65
N ASP A 112 2.22 13.94 -11.44
CA ASP A 112 2.70 15.30 -11.19
C ASP A 112 1.96 15.96 -10.01
N GLU A 113 2.39 17.15 -9.64
CA GLU A 113 1.84 17.92 -8.51
C GLU A 113 0.36 18.30 -8.67
N ASN A 114 -0.12 18.38 -9.91
CA ASN A 114 -1.48 18.78 -10.26
C ASN A 114 -2.41 17.57 -10.47
N PHE A 115 -1.91 16.34 -10.43
CA PHE A 115 -2.71 15.12 -10.63
C PHE A 115 -3.53 14.78 -9.39
N ASP A 116 -4.56 15.58 -9.11
CA ASP A 116 -5.44 15.45 -7.94
C ASP A 116 -6.77 14.76 -8.31
N ILE A 117 -6.87 13.45 -8.05
CA ILE A 117 -8.07 12.64 -8.28
C ILE A 117 -8.99 12.51 -7.05
N ASN A 118 -8.77 13.30 -6.00
CA ASN A 118 -9.50 13.16 -4.73
C ASN A 118 -11.00 13.49 -4.81
N ASP A 119 -11.47 14.05 -5.91
CA ASP A 119 -12.91 14.28 -6.11
C ASP A 119 -13.69 12.97 -6.33
N MET A 120 -13.05 11.94 -6.92
CA MET A 120 -13.67 10.64 -7.20
C MET A 120 -12.88 9.45 -6.62
N GLY A 121 -11.84 9.70 -5.87
CA GLY A 121 -10.97 8.69 -5.30
C GLY A 121 -10.14 9.27 -4.16
N TYR A 122 -9.20 8.48 -3.68
CA TYR A 122 -8.23 8.92 -2.69
C TYR A 122 -6.83 8.65 -3.18
N VAL A 123 -6.02 9.69 -3.26
CA VAL A 123 -4.57 9.59 -3.46
C VAL A 123 -3.89 10.24 -2.28
N LYS A 124 -3.04 9.45 -1.61
CA LYS A 124 -2.32 9.90 -0.43
C LYS A 124 -1.25 10.94 -0.77
N GLN A 125 -0.63 10.80 -1.93
CA GLN A 125 0.50 11.62 -2.35
C GLN A 125 0.44 11.92 -3.84
N PHE A 126 0.46 13.21 -4.17
CA PHE A 126 0.71 13.73 -5.52
C PHE A 126 2.21 14.01 -5.67
N ASP A 127 2.63 14.43 -6.85
CA ASP A 127 4.03 14.73 -7.12
C ASP A 127 4.93 13.56 -6.74
N ASN A 128 4.70 12.43 -7.41
CA ASN A 128 5.35 11.18 -7.05
C ASN A 128 5.89 10.46 -8.28
N LEU A 129 7.17 10.16 -8.23
CA LEU A 129 7.83 9.21 -9.12
C LEU A 129 8.29 8.02 -8.28
N SER A 130 7.74 6.84 -8.52
CA SER A 130 8.21 5.62 -7.87
C SER A 130 8.53 4.54 -8.88
N VAL A 131 9.71 3.96 -8.75
CA VAL A 131 10.18 2.86 -9.58
C VAL A 131 10.71 1.74 -8.70
N GLY A 132 10.45 0.51 -9.10
CA GLY A 132 10.98 -0.60 -8.33
C GLY A 132 10.81 -1.95 -8.99
N THR A 133 11.34 -2.93 -8.30
CA THR A 133 11.23 -4.34 -8.67
C THR A 133 10.83 -5.17 -7.47
N TYR A 134 10.05 -6.20 -7.73
CA TYR A 134 9.71 -7.25 -6.78
C TYR A 134 10.08 -8.59 -7.39
N LEU A 135 10.82 -9.38 -6.64
CA LEU A 135 11.21 -10.72 -6.99
C LEU A 135 10.63 -11.68 -5.95
N GLN A 136 10.01 -12.76 -6.40
CA GLN A 136 9.54 -13.85 -5.54
C GLN A 136 10.07 -15.16 -6.08
N TYR A 137 10.75 -15.90 -5.20
CA TYR A 137 11.23 -17.23 -5.48
C TYR A 137 10.60 -18.22 -4.51
N LEU A 138 9.91 -19.21 -5.06
CA LEU A 138 9.13 -20.18 -4.32
C LEU A 138 9.66 -21.57 -4.67
N LYS A 139 10.34 -22.20 -3.72
CA LYS A 139 10.99 -23.50 -3.91
C LYS A 139 10.26 -24.59 -3.13
N PRO A 140 9.45 -25.43 -3.79
CA PRO A 140 8.91 -26.63 -3.17
C PRO A 140 10.05 -27.61 -2.82
N ASN A 141 9.98 -28.22 -1.65
CA ASN A 141 10.90 -29.25 -1.27
C ASN A 141 10.39 -30.62 -1.68
N LYS A 142 11.09 -31.24 -2.61
CA LYS A 142 10.73 -32.56 -3.15
C LYS A 142 11.13 -33.73 -2.23
N ASN A 143 12.04 -33.49 -1.27
CA ASN A 143 12.40 -34.50 -0.29
C ASN A 143 11.29 -34.66 0.74
N LEU A 144 10.58 -35.79 0.72
CA LEU A 144 9.45 -36.09 1.60
C LEU A 144 9.85 -36.30 3.06
N ASP A 145 11.11 -36.64 3.35
CA ASP A 145 11.62 -36.83 4.71
C ASP A 145 11.94 -35.49 5.40
N SER A 146 12.02 -34.42 4.64
CA SER A 146 12.23 -33.08 5.19
C SER A 146 10.96 -32.54 5.86
N SER A 147 11.09 -31.96 7.04
CA SER A 147 10.01 -31.25 7.73
C SER A 147 9.55 -30.01 6.97
N ILE A 148 10.44 -29.39 6.17
CA ILE A 148 10.13 -28.22 5.34
C ILE A 148 9.50 -28.69 4.04
N SER A 149 8.29 -28.20 3.73
CA SER A 149 7.58 -28.48 2.48
C SER A 149 7.92 -27.48 1.38
N GLN A 150 8.20 -26.23 1.75
CA GLN A 150 8.46 -25.15 0.82
C GLN A 150 9.28 -24.05 1.48
N THR A 151 10.11 -23.40 0.68
CA THR A 151 10.83 -22.18 1.05
C THR A 151 10.39 -21.07 0.11
N GLU A 152 10.06 -19.92 0.65
CA GLU A 152 9.73 -18.71 -0.10
C GLU A 152 10.74 -17.63 0.26
N PHE A 153 11.26 -16.96 -0.76
CA PHE A 153 12.07 -15.77 -0.64
C PHE A 153 11.44 -14.68 -1.49
N SER A 154 11.27 -13.50 -0.92
CA SER A 154 10.92 -12.33 -1.71
C SER A 154 11.84 -11.16 -1.42
N PHE A 155 12.08 -10.38 -2.45
CA PHE A 155 12.89 -9.17 -2.43
C PHE A 155 12.15 -8.06 -3.16
N ARG A 156 12.13 -6.87 -2.58
CA ARG A 156 11.61 -5.67 -3.22
C ARG A 156 12.61 -4.55 -3.08
N LEU A 157 12.92 -3.92 -4.20
CA LEU A 157 13.64 -2.67 -4.26
C LEU A 157 12.66 -1.58 -4.71
N LEU A 158 12.62 -0.48 -3.99
CA LEU A 158 11.75 0.65 -4.27
C LEU A 158 12.56 1.94 -4.18
N HIS A 159 12.50 2.76 -5.22
CA HIS A 159 12.90 4.17 -5.18
C HIS A 159 11.65 5.04 -5.33
N GLN A 160 11.51 6.04 -4.49
CA GLN A 160 10.39 6.98 -4.50
C GLN A 160 10.87 8.39 -4.23
N GLN A 161 10.43 9.33 -5.07
CA GLN A 161 10.75 10.75 -4.94
C GLN A 161 9.64 11.62 -5.55
N SER A 162 9.68 12.92 -5.29
CA SER A 162 8.90 13.90 -6.05
C SER A 162 9.42 13.98 -7.50
N VAL A 163 8.59 14.50 -8.39
CA VAL A 163 8.95 14.60 -9.83
C VAL A 163 10.13 15.54 -10.04
N ASP A 164 10.21 16.62 -9.27
CA ASP A 164 11.33 17.56 -9.28
C ASP A 164 12.60 17.04 -8.57
N GLY A 165 12.51 15.88 -7.90
CA GLY A 165 13.62 15.25 -7.17
C GLY A 165 13.96 15.89 -5.82
N ASN A 166 13.21 16.91 -5.39
CA ASN A 166 13.50 17.63 -4.15
C ASN A 166 13.09 16.84 -2.90
N TYR A 167 12.13 15.94 -3.05
CA TYR A 167 11.52 15.20 -1.93
C TYR A 167 11.44 13.71 -2.25
N GLY A 168 11.45 12.85 -1.23
CA GLY A 168 11.22 11.43 -1.42
C GLY A 168 11.79 10.58 -0.29
N ASN A 169 11.33 9.34 -0.23
CA ASN A 169 11.73 8.37 0.80
C ASN A 169 13.03 7.62 0.45
N GLY A 170 13.75 8.09 -0.58
CA GLY A 170 15.02 7.49 -0.97
C GLY A 170 14.88 6.08 -1.56
N ILE A 171 15.81 5.19 -1.20
CA ILE A 171 15.81 3.80 -1.66
C ILE A 171 15.50 2.86 -0.49
N GLY A 172 14.39 2.14 -0.60
CA GLY A 172 13.97 1.12 0.34
C GLY A 172 14.17 -0.30 -0.22
N MET A 173 14.64 -1.20 0.64
CA MET A 173 14.72 -2.64 0.35
C MET A 173 13.89 -3.42 1.35
N TYR A 174 13.18 -4.43 0.85
CA TYR A 174 12.40 -5.36 1.64
C TYR A 174 12.88 -6.77 1.33
N PHE A 175 13.14 -7.54 2.36
CA PHE A 175 13.44 -8.96 2.29
C PHE A 175 12.39 -9.70 3.09
N ASP A 176 11.87 -10.78 2.55
CA ASP A 176 11.01 -11.70 3.25
C ASP A 176 11.49 -13.12 2.94
N TYR A 177 11.77 -13.89 3.97
CA TYR A 177 12.20 -15.26 3.87
C TYR A 177 11.30 -16.12 4.75
N LYS A 178 10.61 -17.11 4.15
CA LYS A 178 9.61 -17.93 4.84
C LYS A 178 9.86 -19.42 4.61
N PHE A 179 9.85 -20.17 5.69
CA PHE A 179 9.77 -21.61 5.70
C PHE A 179 8.32 -22.04 5.92
N GLN A 180 7.81 -22.88 5.06
CA GLN A 180 6.56 -23.59 5.24
C GLN A 180 6.85 -25.04 5.61
N TYR A 181 6.35 -25.49 6.74
CA TYR A 181 6.52 -26.86 7.19
C TYR A 181 5.37 -27.76 6.68
N ARG A 182 5.60 -29.08 6.70
CA ARG A 182 4.61 -30.07 6.21
C ARG A 182 3.37 -30.15 7.09
N ASP A 183 3.50 -29.83 8.36
CA ASP A 183 2.36 -29.72 9.29
C ASP A 183 1.57 -28.42 9.10
N SER A 184 1.85 -27.66 8.04
CA SER A 184 1.25 -26.35 7.73
C SER A 184 1.63 -25.22 8.69
N SER A 185 2.59 -25.43 9.59
CA SER A 185 3.20 -24.32 10.33
C SER A 185 4.14 -23.52 9.45
N SER A 186 4.48 -22.31 9.85
CA SER A 186 5.44 -21.50 9.11
C SER A 186 6.28 -20.62 10.02
N LEU A 187 7.52 -20.34 9.57
CA LEU A 187 8.42 -19.38 10.20
C LEU A 187 8.91 -18.40 9.15
N GLY A 188 8.72 -17.11 9.41
CA GLY A 188 9.07 -16.01 8.50
C GLY A 188 10.00 -15.00 9.15
N PHE A 189 10.91 -14.47 8.35
CA PHE A 189 11.83 -13.39 8.68
C PHE A 189 11.68 -12.29 7.67
N LYS A 190 11.42 -11.06 8.13
CA LYS A 190 11.27 -9.90 7.26
C LYS A 190 12.25 -8.83 7.68
N CYS A 191 12.85 -8.18 6.70
CA CYS A 191 13.72 -7.04 6.90
C CYS A 191 13.29 -5.92 5.96
N TYR A 192 13.13 -4.75 6.50
CA TYR A 192 12.99 -3.51 5.75
C TYR A 192 14.20 -2.63 6.06
N CYS A 193 14.86 -2.14 5.02
CA CYS A 193 15.99 -1.24 5.13
C CYS A 193 15.76 -0.01 4.25
N ASN A 194 16.03 1.16 4.77
CA ASN A 194 16.10 2.40 4.03
C ASN A 194 17.57 2.87 4.00
N PHE A 195 18.15 3.05 2.79
CA PHE A 195 19.59 3.28 2.64
C PHE A 195 19.95 4.71 2.26
N ILE A 196 19.00 5.45 1.69
CA ILE A 196 19.25 6.80 1.19
C ILE A 196 18.34 7.75 1.94
N ARG A 197 18.88 8.91 2.29
CA ARG A 197 18.15 10.01 2.89
C ARG A 197 17.00 10.44 1.99
N GLY A 198 15.84 10.62 2.58
CA GLY A 198 14.66 11.14 1.92
C GLY A 198 14.08 12.30 2.70
N LYS A 199 13.27 13.10 2.05
CA LYS A 199 12.53 14.19 2.70
C LYS A 199 11.07 13.82 2.73
N ASP A 200 10.48 13.74 3.92
CA ASP A 200 9.07 13.43 4.12
C ASP A 200 8.29 14.70 4.43
N TYR A 201 7.29 14.98 3.62
CA TYR A 201 6.33 16.07 3.79
C TYR A 201 4.92 15.54 4.07
N GLU A 202 4.75 14.27 4.32
CA GLU A 202 3.42 13.66 4.40
C GLU A 202 2.52 14.37 5.41
N GLU A 203 3.09 14.79 6.53
CA GLU A 203 2.35 15.48 7.58
C GLU A 203 2.10 16.97 7.27
N THR A 204 2.97 17.59 6.50
CA THR A 204 2.99 19.05 6.30
C THR A 204 2.55 19.50 4.91
N ARG A 205 2.40 18.58 3.94
CA ARG A 205 2.09 18.85 2.53
C ARG A 205 0.86 19.70 2.23
N LYS A 206 -0.04 19.83 3.20
CA LYS A 206 -1.24 20.67 3.10
C LYS A 206 -0.97 22.15 3.28
N TYR A 207 0.24 22.49 3.66
CA TYR A 207 0.64 23.85 4.01
C TYR A 207 1.72 24.32 3.07
N GLN A 208 1.55 25.51 2.53
CA GLN A 208 2.57 26.15 1.69
C GLN A 208 3.80 26.47 2.56
N ASP A 209 4.99 26.24 2.03
CA ASP A 209 6.27 26.46 2.73
C ASP A 209 6.42 25.68 4.05
N ALA A 210 5.73 24.54 4.19
CA ALA A 210 5.80 23.75 5.40
C ALA A 210 7.16 23.05 5.55
N PRO A 211 7.62 22.84 6.80
CA PRO A 211 8.88 22.16 7.08
C PRO A 211 8.80 20.68 6.71
N PHE A 212 9.93 20.08 6.40
CA PHE A 212 10.05 18.64 6.13
C PHE A 212 10.83 17.92 7.23
N ILE A 213 10.64 16.63 7.30
CA ILE A 213 11.47 15.70 8.06
C ILE A 213 12.42 15.02 7.10
N GLU A 214 13.72 15.08 7.35
CA GLU A 214 14.69 14.30 6.60
C GLU A 214 14.78 12.89 7.21
N GLU A 215 14.34 11.89 6.46
CA GLU A 215 14.49 10.49 6.83
C GLU A 215 15.93 10.05 6.58
N LEU A 216 16.58 9.57 7.62
CA LEU A 216 17.90 8.97 7.53
C LEU A 216 17.80 7.46 7.29
N SER A 217 18.95 6.83 7.08
CA SER A 217 18.99 5.37 6.94
C SER A 217 18.49 4.66 8.19
N GLY A 218 17.86 3.50 7.99
CA GLY A 218 17.36 2.69 9.08
C GLY A 218 16.97 1.30 8.64
N ALA A 219 16.67 0.44 9.62
CA ALA A 219 16.21 -0.91 9.36
C ALA A 219 15.13 -1.35 10.36
N LYS A 220 14.25 -2.23 9.90
CA LYS A 220 13.27 -2.95 10.73
C LYS A 220 13.38 -4.43 10.46
N LEU A 221 13.52 -5.22 11.53
CA LEU A 221 13.49 -6.67 11.49
C LEU A 221 12.18 -7.17 12.09
N MET A 222 11.64 -8.23 11.53
CA MET A 222 10.44 -8.90 12.03
C MET A 222 10.59 -10.40 11.92
N VAL A 223 10.13 -11.10 12.94
CA VAL A 223 9.99 -12.56 12.95
C VAL A 223 8.52 -12.90 13.14
N GLU A 224 8.02 -13.85 12.39
CA GLU A 224 6.64 -14.33 12.44
C GLU A 224 6.62 -15.85 12.48
N TYR A 225 5.94 -16.42 13.46
CA TYR A 225 5.67 -17.86 13.52
C TYR A 225 4.17 -18.11 13.48
N SER A 226 3.74 -19.06 12.65
CA SER A 226 2.35 -19.54 12.61
C SER A 226 2.32 -21.03 12.89
N SER A 227 1.51 -21.43 13.87
CA SER A 227 1.30 -22.85 14.21
C SER A 227 0.52 -23.58 13.11
N PRO A 228 0.50 -24.94 13.12
CA PRO A 228 -0.25 -25.73 12.15
C PRO A 228 -1.73 -25.36 12.09
N ARG A 229 -2.26 -25.19 10.86
CA ARG A 229 -3.68 -24.88 10.63
C ARG A 229 -4.64 -26.05 10.94
N THR A 230 -4.12 -27.26 11.01
CA THR A 230 -4.88 -28.48 11.28
C THR A 230 -5.24 -28.67 12.75
N ARG A 231 -4.63 -27.88 13.64
CA ARG A 231 -4.95 -27.93 15.07
C ARG A 231 -6.25 -27.18 15.37
N LYS A 232 -6.96 -27.63 16.40
CA LYS A 232 -8.12 -26.89 16.94
C LYS A 232 -7.77 -25.48 17.38
N ILE A 233 -6.50 -25.25 17.74
CA ILE A 233 -5.95 -23.94 18.07
C ILE A 233 -4.87 -23.62 17.05
N GLN A 234 -5.03 -22.50 16.35
CA GLN A 234 -4.01 -21.93 15.50
C GLN A 234 -3.49 -20.65 16.15
N SER A 235 -2.18 -20.53 16.29
CA SER A 235 -1.53 -19.38 16.91
C SER A 235 -0.58 -18.71 15.92
N ILE A 236 -0.56 -17.39 15.91
CA ILE A 236 0.40 -16.57 15.16
C ILE A 236 1.09 -15.66 16.16
N TYR A 237 2.41 -15.67 16.14
CA TYR A 237 3.26 -14.84 16.97
C TYR A 237 4.10 -13.94 16.06
N LYS A 238 4.21 -12.65 16.41
CA LYS A 238 5.04 -11.68 15.70
C LYS A 238 5.87 -10.90 16.69
N ALA A 239 7.13 -10.67 16.32
CA ALA A 239 8.00 -9.76 17.04
C ALA A 239 8.73 -8.88 16.03
N SER A 240 8.88 -7.60 16.33
CA SER A 240 9.66 -6.71 15.47
C SER A 240 10.47 -5.72 16.28
N TYR A 241 11.61 -5.35 15.69
CA TYR A 241 12.46 -4.25 16.13
C TYR A 241 12.84 -3.40 14.92
N GLY A 242 12.83 -2.08 15.07
CA GLY A 242 13.23 -1.15 14.03
C GLY A 242 13.89 0.09 14.64
N SER A 243 14.88 0.60 13.92
CA SER A 243 15.54 1.85 14.24
C SER A 243 15.72 2.64 12.94
N PHE A 244 15.15 3.85 12.91
CA PHE A 244 15.22 4.78 11.79
C PHE A 244 15.72 6.12 12.31
N GLY A 245 16.72 6.68 11.65
CA GLY A 245 17.15 8.04 11.90
C GLY A 245 16.23 9.04 11.22
N TYR A 246 16.08 10.21 11.82
CA TYR A 246 15.45 11.36 11.17
C TYR A 246 16.02 12.66 11.71
N GLN A 247 15.93 13.71 10.91
CA GLN A 247 16.40 15.04 11.23
C GLN A 247 15.36 16.06 10.80
N THR A 248 15.09 17.06 11.62
CA THR A 248 14.24 18.18 11.22
C THR A 248 15.07 19.31 10.63
N GLN A 249 14.45 20.13 9.81
CA GLN A 249 15.10 21.21 9.09
C GLN A 249 15.86 22.22 9.99
N GLU A 250 15.41 22.40 11.24
CA GLU A 250 16.00 23.37 12.18
C GLU A 250 16.94 22.76 13.20
N GLN A 251 16.85 21.46 13.43
CA GLN A 251 17.61 20.79 14.46
C GLN A 251 18.57 19.78 13.83
N ASN A 252 19.86 20.09 13.86
CA ASN A 252 20.94 19.15 13.52
C ASN A 252 21.05 17.99 14.53
N LEU A 253 19.96 17.61 15.17
CA LEU A 253 19.90 16.48 16.09
C LEU A 253 19.65 15.21 15.29
N ASP A 254 20.63 14.32 15.27
CA ASP A 254 20.49 12.96 14.75
C ASP A 254 19.64 12.15 15.76
N LEU A 255 18.33 12.23 15.58
CA LEU A 255 17.38 11.51 16.43
C LEU A 255 17.08 10.16 15.81
N ARG A 256 17.09 9.12 16.61
CA ARG A 256 16.68 7.79 16.21
C ARG A 256 15.33 7.43 16.76
N ASN A 257 14.40 7.16 15.88
CA ASN A 257 13.13 6.58 16.22
C ASN A 257 13.30 5.07 16.36
N GLU A 258 13.19 4.58 17.58
CA GLU A 258 13.20 3.15 17.85
C GLU A 258 11.78 2.63 18.04
N SER A 259 11.51 1.48 17.44
CA SER A 259 10.22 0.82 17.60
C SER A 259 10.41 -0.66 17.85
N HIS A 260 9.70 -1.19 18.83
CA HIS A 260 9.57 -2.62 19.00
C HIS A 260 8.11 -2.99 19.23
N SER A 261 7.76 -4.15 18.73
CA SER A 261 6.42 -4.68 18.94
C SER A 261 6.46 -6.20 19.15
N PHE A 262 5.51 -6.66 19.92
CA PHE A 262 5.19 -8.06 20.08
C PHE A 262 3.68 -8.22 19.93
N GLY A 263 3.26 -9.24 19.19
CA GLY A 263 1.85 -9.53 19.03
C GLY A 263 1.60 -11.03 18.87
N TYR A 264 0.42 -11.43 19.25
CA TYR A 264 -0.07 -12.77 18.98
C TYR A 264 -1.56 -12.75 18.60
N SER A 265 -1.94 -13.76 17.83
CA SER A 265 -3.33 -14.02 17.46
C SER A 265 -3.60 -15.51 17.65
N ASN A 266 -4.74 -15.85 18.21
CA ASN A 266 -5.17 -17.24 18.38
C ASN A 266 -6.55 -17.42 17.78
N VAL A 267 -6.73 -18.49 17.02
CA VAL A 267 -8.01 -18.93 16.47
C VAL A 267 -8.32 -20.29 17.06
N PHE A 268 -9.38 -20.39 17.82
CA PHE A 268 -9.87 -21.63 18.41
C PHE A 268 -11.08 -22.15 17.64
N LYS A 269 -10.99 -23.34 17.05
CA LYS A 269 -12.02 -24.01 16.25
C LYS A 269 -12.37 -25.34 16.87
N PRO A 270 -13.24 -25.40 17.91
CA PRO A 270 -13.62 -26.64 18.55
C PRO A 270 -14.47 -27.52 17.64
N SER A 271 -15.23 -26.91 16.73
CA SER A 271 -16.05 -27.60 15.72
C SER A 271 -16.05 -26.85 14.41
N GLY A 272 -16.61 -27.45 13.35
CA GLY A 272 -16.77 -26.76 12.06
C GLY A 272 -17.76 -25.59 12.08
N LEU A 273 -18.60 -25.51 13.12
CA LEU A 273 -19.65 -24.49 13.23
C LEU A 273 -19.29 -23.32 14.15
N PHE A 274 -18.24 -23.46 14.93
CA PHE A 274 -17.87 -22.46 15.92
C PHE A 274 -16.39 -22.10 15.82
N GLN A 275 -16.09 -20.79 15.78
CA GLN A 275 -14.76 -20.26 15.81
C GLN A 275 -14.69 -19.08 16.79
N LEU A 276 -13.74 -19.15 17.71
CA LEU A 276 -13.37 -18.05 18.59
C LEU A 276 -12.04 -17.48 18.14
N ASN A 277 -12.02 -16.22 17.80
CA ASN A 277 -10.82 -15.52 17.41
C ASN A 277 -10.43 -14.55 18.53
N ILE A 278 -9.22 -14.69 19.04
CA ILE A 278 -8.52 -13.58 19.67
C ILE A 278 -7.75 -12.96 18.52
N ASP A 279 -8.37 -11.98 17.85
CA ASP A 279 -7.91 -11.52 16.54
C ASP A 279 -6.55 -10.87 16.61
N TRP A 280 -6.25 -10.21 17.71
CA TRP A 280 -4.94 -9.67 17.90
C TRP A 280 -4.73 -9.18 19.34
N PHE A 281 -3.59 -9.49 19.89
CA PHE A 281 -3.01 -8.77 21.01
C PHE A 281 -1.67 -8.19 20.54
N GLU A 282 -1.51 -6.90 20.60
CA GLU A 282 -0.27 -6.23 20.19
C GLU A 282 0.16 -5.23 21.26
N TYR A 283 1.40 -5.35 21.68
CA TYR A 283 2.13 -4.33 22.39
C TYR A 283 3.09 -3.65 21.41
N GLN A 284 3.06 -2.34 21.34
CA GLN A 284 3.96 -1.52 20.53
C GLN A 284 4.52 -0.39 21.39
N LYS A 285 5.83 -0.23 21.33
CA LYS A 285 6.53 0.94 21.89
C LYS A 285 7.30 1.65 20.80
N LYS A 286 7.20 2.97 20.77
CA LYS A 286 7.94 3.86 19.87
C LYS A 286 8.58 4.94 20.72
N SER A 287 9.87 5.17 20.53
CA SER A 287 10.62 6.22 21.22
C SER A 287 11.09 7.28 20.23
N ASN A 288 11.15 8.51 20.66
CA ASN A 288 11.55 9.67 19.88
C ASN A 288 10.70 9.85 18.59
N TRP A 289 9.42 9.56 18.64
CA TRP A 289 8.52 9.79 17.52
C TRP A 289 8.25 11.27 17.36
N SER A 290 8.38 11.81 16.13
CA SER A 290 8.10 13.22 15.86
C SER A 290 6.72 13.43 15.27
N ILE A 291 6.06 14.50 15.67
CA ILE A 291 4.84 15.01 15.04
C ILE A 291 5.00 16.51 14.82
N TRP A 292 4.67 16.94 13.61
CA TRP A 292 4.55 18.36 13.32
C TRP A 292 3.41 19.00 14.13
N ARG A 293 3.64 20.14 14.72
CA ARG A 293 2.66 20.85 15.54
C ARG A 293 2.20 22.13 14.88
N LYS A 294 3.13 23.03 14.56
CA LYS A 294 2.82 24.31 13.94
C LYS A 294 4.12 24.93 13.42
N GLU A 295 4.06 25.58 12.25
CA GLU A 295 5.21 26.23 11.64
C GLU A 295 6.40 25.25 11.55
N ASN A 296 7.55 25.58 12.15
CA ASN A 296 8.74 24.72 12.20
C ASN A 296 8.82 23.88 13.48
N LEU A 297 7.75 23.83 14.29
CA LEU A 297 7.76 23.15 15.56
C LEU A 297 7.37 21.68 15.41
N PHE A 298 8.33 20.78 15.70
CA PHE A 298 8.10 19.35 15.85
C PHE A 298 8.11 18.96 17.34
N GLY A 299 7.08 18.25 17.76
CA GLY A 299 7.02 17.63 19.07
C GLY A 299 7.59 16.22 19.03
N TYR A 300 8.43 15.87 19.99
CA TYR A 300 8.94 14.52 20.18
C TYR A 300 8.21 13.84 21.32
N TYR A 301 7.86 12.58 21.14
CA TYR A 301 7.15 11.83 22.16
C TYR A 301 7.46 10.34 22.11
N ASP A 302 7.36 9.70 23.26
CA ASP A 302 7.32 8.26 23.36
C ASP A 302 5.87 7.79 23.32
N LYS A 303 5.61 6.75 22.56
CA LYS A 303 4.29 6.14 22.44
C LYS A 303 4.36 4.70 22.89
N GLU A 304 3.49 4.34 23.82
CA GLU A 304 3.21 2.97 24.20
C GLU A 304 1.74 2.66 23.90
N GLN A 305 1.50 1.56 23.25
CA GLN A 305 0.16 1.17 22.82
C GLN A 305 -0.03 -0.32 23.05
N ILE A 306 -1.14 -0.66 23.67
CA ILE A 306 -1.66 -2.02 23.76
C ILE A 306 -2.99 -2.05 23.01
N SER A 307 -3.15 -3.01 22.12
CA SER A 307 -4.40 -3.24 21.39
C SER A 307 -4.79 -4.71 21.46
N SER A 308 -6.07 -4.98 21.59
CA SER A 308 -6.63 -6.33 21.57
C SER A 308 -8.02 -6.31 20.95
N SER A 309 -8.36 -7.38 20.25
CA SER A 309 -9.72 -7.61 19.74
C SER A 309 -10.11 -9.07 19.96
N LEU A 310 -11.40 -9.28 20.16
CA LEU A 310 -12.00 -10.59 20.34
C LEU A 310 -13.22 -10.67 19.43
N SER A 311 -13.29 -11.72 18.60
CA SER A 311 -14.49 -12.02 17.81
C SER A 311 -14.94 -13.47 17.98
N ILE A 312 -16.22 -13.68 17.82
CA ILE A 312 -16.86 -15.00 17.86
C ILE A 312 -17.63 -15.17 16.56
N ASP A 313 -17.27 -16.20 15.79
CA ASP A 313 -17.96 -16.55 14.57
C ASP A 313 -18.72 -17.85 14.77
N TYR A 314 -20.01 -17.82 14.46
CA TYR A 314 -20.85 -18.99 14.42
C TYR A 314 -21.38 -19.22 13.01
N PHE A 315 -21.02 -20.35 12.41
CA PHE A 315 -21.40 -20.69 11.05
C PHE A 315 -22.68 -21.53 11.08
N ILE A 316 -23.78 -20.99 10.58
CA ILE A 316 -25.01 -21.73 10.35
C ILE A 316 -24.79 -22.63 9.15
N GLY A 317 -24.97 -23.94 9.30
CA GLY A 317 -24.77 -24.92 8.23
C GLY A 317 -25.62 -24.59 6.99
N SER A 318 -25.09 -24.87 5.81
CA SER A 318 -25.71 -24.59 4.50
C SER A 318 -27.04 -25.33 4.21
N ASN A 319 -27.55 -26.08 5.15
CA ASN A 319 -28.80 -26.88 5.02
C ASN A 319 -30.02 -26.27 5.75
N GLN A 320 -29.96 -24.98 6.09
CA GLN A 320 -31.17 -24.27 6.50
C GLN A 320 -31.69 -23.50 5.27
N GLU A 321 -32.43 -24.21 4.40
CA GLU A 321 -33.42 -23.62 3.52
C GLU A 321 -34.71 -23.29 4.29
#